data_c8f4258cae1e9ad410c8bb645db02b29
#
_entry.id   c8f4258cae1e9ad410c8bb645db02b29
#
_cell.length_a   1.000
_cell.length_b   1.000
_cell.length_c   1.000
_cell.angle_alpha   90.00
_cell.angle_beta   90.00
_cell.angle_gamma   90.00
#
_symmetry.space_group_name_H-M   'P 1'
#
loop_
_entity.id
_entity.type
_entity.pdbx_description
1 polymer ?
#
loop_
_entity_poly.entity_id
_entity_poly.type
_entity_poly.pdbx_seq_one_letter_code
_entity_poly.pdbx_strand_id
1 'polypeptide(L)'
;MKKELKNTKKKNNKGFSLVELIVVIAIMAVLMAVLAPAMLRYVEKSRVQKDESAVSEAANAAELALADEDIYKKAADAGNADIAVNVEDDKTITSTIDDVATDVKKTVGDKITFVAKAHKGKTATITLTYDATKEAYIIGSTTWK
;
A
#
# COMPACT_ATOMS: atom_id res chain seq x y z
N MET A 1 43.04 -43.84 53.15
CA MET A 1 41.78 -43.46 52.45
C MET A 1 41.50 -41.96 52.66
N LYS A 2 41.82 -41.10 51.69
CA LYS A 2 41.52 -39.66 51.72
C LYS A 2 40.16 -39.44 51.13
N LYS A 3 39.18 -38.96 51.96
CA LYS A 3 37.86 -38.52 51.50
C LYS A 3 37.98 -37.15 50.84
N GLU A 4 37.80 -37.10 49.52
CA GLU A 4 37.65 -35.84 48.77
C GLU A 4 36.31 -35.17 49.11
N LEU A 5 36.36 -34.00 49.79
CA LEU A 5 35.21 -33.16 50.03
C LEU A 5 34.86 -32.44 48.73
N LYS A 6 33.79 -32.88 48.01
CA LYS A 6 33.21 -32.16 46.88
C LYS A 6 32.66 -30.80 47.36
N ASN A 7 33.36 -29.76 46.99
CA ASN A 7 32.96 -28.38 47.22
C ASN A 7 31.83 -28.01 46.26
N THR A 8 30.58 -28.22 46.67
CA THR A 8 29.40 -27.77 45.91
C THR A 8 29.30 -26.26 46.01
N LYS A 9 29.77 -25.53 44.95
CA LYS A 9 29.52 -24.11 44.77
C LYS A 9 28.00 -23.88 44.78
N LYS A 10 27.44 -23.31 45.81
CA LYS A 10 26.08 -22.79 45.88
C LYS A 10 25.92 -21.73 44.76
N LYS A 11 25.23 -22.06 43.68
CA LYS A 11 24.75 -21.07 42.72
C LYS A 11 23.73 -20.18 43.41
N ASN A 12 24.09 -18.93 43.69
CA ASN A 12 23.14 -17.91 44.13
C ASN A 12 22.19 -17.59 42.99
N ASN A 13 21.06 -18.27 42.93
CA ASN A 13 19.93 -17.88 42.07
C ASN A 13 19.27 -16.66 42.72
N LYS A 14 19.74 -15.45 42.34
CA LYS A 14 19.03 -14.21 42.68
C LYS A 14 17.77 -14.19 41.82
N GLY A 15 16.64 -14.54 42.39
CA GLY A 15 15.32 -14.37 41.78
C GLY A 15 14.94 -12.90 41.73
N PHE A 16 14.20 -12.50 40.69
CA PHE A 16 13.64 -11.16 40.61
C PHE A 16 12.65 -10.89 41.72
N SER A 17 12.72 -9.70 42.32
CA SER A 17 11.76 -9.24 43.32
C SER A 17 10.40 -8.97 42.66
N LEU A 18 9.30 -9.30 43.30
CA LEU A 18 7.95 -9.01 42.83
C LEU A 18 7.76 -7.51 42.56
N VAL A 19 8.39 -6.65 43.36
CA VAL A 19 8.36 -5.20 43.22
C VAL A 19 9.07 -4.75 41.92
N GLU A 20 10.22 -5.33 41.57
CA GLU A 20 10.93 -5.05 40.34
C GLU A 20 10.06 -5.37 39.11
N LEU A 21 9.33 -6.49 39.14
CA LEU A 21 8.43 -6.87 38.08
C LEU A 21 7.27 -5.87 37.93
N ILE A 22 6.64 -5.47 39.06
CA ILE A 22 5.52 -4.52 39.03
C ILE A 22 5.97 -3.16 38.50
N VAL A 23 7.15 -2.66 38.89
CA VAL A 23 7.68 -1.38 38.41
C VAL A 23 7.93 -1.43 36.90
N VAL A 24 8.49 -2.52 36.38
CA VAL A 24 8.73 -2.67 34.93
C VAL A 24 7.42 -2.65 34.11
N ILE A 25 6.42 -3.41 34.55
CA ILE A 25 5.12 -3.41 33.81
C ILE A 25 4.40 -2.06 33.94
N ALA A 26 4.54 -1.33 35.03
CA ALA A 26 3.99 0.01 35.21
C ALA A 26 4.63 1.01 34.24
N ILE A 27 5.97 0.98 34.08
CA ILE A 27 6.69 1.81 33.13
C ILE A 27 6.29 1.46 31.68
N MET A 28 6.22 0.16 31.35
CA MET A 28 5.78 -0.29 30.03
C MET A 28 4.36 0.19 29.70
N ALA A 29 3.43 0.14 30.67
CA ALA A 29 2.06 0.60 30.48
C ALA A 29 2.00 2.10 30.15
N VAL A 30 2.77 2.94 30.85
CA VAL A 30 2.85 4.37 30.57
C VAL A 30 3.44 4.66 29.19
N LEU A 31 4.53 3.97 28.83
CA LEU A 31 5.15 4.14 27.51
C LEU A 31 4.21 3.71 26.39
N MET A 32 3.51 2.59 26.53
CA MET A 32 2.54 2.13 25.53
C MET A 32 1.34 3.07 25.39
N ALA A 33 0.87 3.68 26.47
CA ALA A 33 -0.24 4.62 26.42
C ALA A 33 0.08 5.85 25.54
N VAL A 34 1.32 6.28 25.47
CA VAL A 34 1.78 7.40 24.62
C VAL A 34 2.09 6.95 23.20
N LEU A 35 2.70 5.77 23.03
CA LEU A 35 3.16 5.30 21.72
C LEU A 35 2.04 4.72 20.84
N ALA A 36 1.03 4.05 21.45
CA ALA A 36 -0.01 3.37 20.69
C ALA A 36 -0.81 4.29 19.76
N PRO A 37 -1.28 5.50 20.20
CA PRO A 37 -2.01 6.40 19.31
C PRO A 37 -1.16 6.91 18.14
N ALA A 38 0.13 7.16 18.37
CA ALA A 38 1.06 7.62 17.34
C ALA A 38 1.30 6.51 16.30
N MET A 39 1.47 5.27 16.76
CA MET A 39 1.71 4.12 15.90
C MET A 39 0.51 3.80 15.00
N LEU A 40 -0.72 3.91 15.52
CA LEU A 40 -1.94 3.71 14.73
C LEU A 40 -2.05 4.72 13.59
N ARG A 41 -1.71 5.99 13.82
CA ARG A 41 -1.68 7.02 12.76
C ARG A 41 -0.62 6.72 11.71
N TYR A 42 0.55 6.27 12.13
CA TYR A 42 1.64 5.91 11.22
C TYR A 42 1.28 4.73 10.33
N VAL A 43 0.66 3.68 10.91
CA VAL A 43 0.19 2.51 10.17
C VAL A 43 -0.86 2.91 9.13
N GLU A 44 -1.82 3.78 9.50
CA GLU A 44 -2.85 4.23 8.55
C GLU A 44 -2.23 5.06 7.42
N LYS A 45 -1.28 5.95 7.72
CA LYS A 45 -0.55 6.70 6.69
C LYS A 45 0.19 5.76 5.72
N SER A 46 0.84 4.72 6.25
CA SER A 46 1.51 3.71 5.42
C SER A 46 0.55 2.94 4.52
N ARG A 47 -0.67 2.66 5.01
CA ARG A 47 -1.71 2.03 4.20
C ARG A 47 -2.20 2.93 3.07
N VAL A 48 -2.42 4.22 3.35
CA VAL A 48 -2.76 5.21 2.33
C VAL A 48 -1.69 5.25 1.24
N GLN A 49 -0.42 5.34 1.62
CA GLN A 49 0.69 5.35 0.66
C GLN A 49 0.75 4.07 -0.19
N LYS A 50 0.43 2.92 0.42
CA LYS A 50 0.37 1.65 -0.32
C LYS A 50 -0.74 1.67 -1.38
N ASP A 51 -1.93 2.16 -1.02
CA ASP A 51 -3.05 2.26 -1.96
C ASP A 51 -2.74 3.26 -3.09
N GLU A 52 -2.17 4.42 -2.75
CA GLU A 52 -1.72 5.42 -3.73
C GLU A 52 -0.65 4.86 -4.67
N SER A 53 0.29 4.06 -4.15
CA SER A 53 1.31 3.40 -4.97
C SER A 53 0.70 2.40 -5.94
N ALA A 54 -0.28 1.61 -5.51
CA ALA A 54 -0.97 0.64 -6.37
C ALA A 54 -1.77 1.34 -7.49
N VAL A 55 -2.42 2.46 -7.18
CA VAL A 55 -3.12 3.27 -8.19
C VAL A 55 -2.13 3.95 -9.14
N SER A 56 -0.97 4.42 -8.65
CA SER A 56 0.08 4.97 -9.51
C SER A 56 0.68 3.92 -10.45
N GLU A 57 0.81 2.68 -9.99
CA GLU A 57 1.26 1.57 -10.84
C GLU A 57 0.25 1.28 -11.95
N ALA A 58 -1.05 1.31 -11.64
CA ALA A 58 -2.10 1.19 -12.63
C ALA A 58 -2.11 2.36 -13.62
N ALA A 59 -1.80 3.58 -13.16
CA ALA A 59 -1.68 4.76 -14.03
C ALA A 59 -0.51 4.63 -15.01
N ASN A 60 0.65 4.21 -14.53
CA ASN A 60 1.82 3.97 -15.38
C ASN A 60 1.57 2.83 -16.38
N ALA A 61 0.87 1.78 -15.96
CA ALA A 61 0.49 0.69 -16.86
C ALA A 61 -0.48 1.16 -17.96
N ALA A 62 -1.40 2.06 -17.63
CA ALA A 62 -2.33 2.64 -18.61
C ALA A 62 -1.61 3.57 -19.61
N GLU A 63 -0.65 4.37 -19.15
CA GLU A 63 0.18 5.21 -20.03
C GLU A 63 1.01 4.32 -20.98
N LEU A 64 1.58 3.23 -20.46
CA LEU A 64 2.34 2.28 -21.26
C LEU A 64 1.45 1.55 -22.28
N ALA A 65 0.22 1.17 -21.92
CA ALA A 65 -0.72 0.56 -22.83
C ALA A 65 -1.06 1.47 -24.03
N LEU A 66 -1.13 2.77 -23.80
CA LEU A 66 -1.35 3.79 -24.83
C LEU A 66 -0.13 4.10 -25.70
N ALA A 67 1.04 3.54 -25.35
CA ALA A 67 2.20 3.55 -26.25
C ALA A 67 2.15 2.45 -27.31
N ASP A 68 1.21 1.49 -27.21
CA ASP A 68 0.91 0.50 -28.25
C ASP A 68 0.16 1.18 -29.40
N GLU A 69 0.63 0.97 -30.65
CA GLU A 69 0.13 1.65 -31.83
C GLU A 69 -1.35 1.36 -32.10
N ASP A 70 -1.80 0.13 -31.85
CA ASP A 70 -3.19 -0.28 -32.10
C ASP A 70 -4.14 0.36 -31.07
N ILE A 71 -3.72 0.46 -29.81
CA ILE A 71 -4.51 1.08 -28.74
C ILE A 71 -4.52 2.60 -28.93
N TYR A 72 -3.37 3.20 -29.23
CA TYR A 72 -3.25 4.62 -29.53
C TYR A 72 -4.15 5.04 -30.68
N LYS A 73 -4.20 4.25 -31.76
CA LYS A 73 -5.06 4.51 -32.92
C LYS A 73 -6.54 4.51 -32.55
N LYS A 74 -6.99 3.58 -31.70
CA LYS A 74 -8.36 3.57 -31.18
C LYS A 74 -8.68 4.81 -30.38
N ALA A 75 -7.74 5.30 -29.58
CA ALA A 75 -7.88 6.54 -28.82
C ALA A 75 -7.92 7.77 -29.74
N ALA A 76 -7.11 7.80 -30.78
CA ALA A 76 -7.11 8.85 -31.81
C ALA A 76 -8.41 8.87 -32.64
N ASP A 77 -8.92 7.71 -33.02
CA ASP A 77 -10.20 7.56 -33.73
C ASP A 77 -11.39 8.03 -32.87
N ALA A 78 -11.27 7.93 -31.53
CA ALA A 78 -12.21 8.50 -30.56
C ALA A 78 -12.03 10.03 -30.35
N GLY A 79 -11.18 10.70 -31.13
CA GLY A 79 -10.97 12.14 -31.11
C GLY A 79 -10.00 12.63 -30.04
N ASN A 80 -9.08 11.81 -29.58
CA ASN A 80 -8.11 12.13 -28.54
C ASN A 80 -8.77 12.63 -27.23
N ALA A 81 -9.93 12.07 -26.90
CA ALA A 81 -10.64 12.38 -25.67
C ALA A 81 -9.90 11.82 -24.44
N ASP A 82 -10.13 12.42 -23.29
CA ASP A 82 -9.60 11.92 -22.03
C ASP A 82 -10.02 10.45 -21.78
N ILE A 83 -9.05 9.64 -21.37
CA ILE A 83 -9.27 8.23 -21.07
C ILE A 83 -9.31 8.08 -19.55
N ALA A 84 -10.43 7.56 -19.04
CA ALA A 84 -10.59 7.27 -17.64
C ALA A 84 -10.33 5.79 -17.37
N VAL A 85 -9.45 5.49 -16.41
CA VAL A 85 -9.24 4.16 -15.84
C VAL A 85 -9.76 4.16 -14.42
N ASN A 86 -10.75 3.32 -14.14
CA ASN A 86 -11.39 3.22 -12.84
C ASN A 86 -10.87 1.98 -12.10
N VAL A 87 -10.31 2.21 -10.93
CA VAL A 87 -9.85 1.18 -9.99
C VAL A 87 -10.76 1.23 -8.77
N GLU A 88 -11.71 0.32 -8.68
CA GLU A 88 -12.59 0.18 -7.53
C GLU A 88 -12.02 -0.81 -6.52
N ASP A 89 -12.27 -0.56 -5.23
CA ASP A 89 -11.84 -1.47 -4.15
C ASP A 89 -12.43 -2.88 -4.36
N ASP A 90 -11.54 -3.86 -4.49
CA ASP A 90 -11.85 -5.29 -4.69
C ASP A 90 -12.74 -5.61 -5.91
N LYS A 91 -12.76 -4.72 -6.91
CA LYS A 91 -13.48 -4.92 -8.17
C LYS A 91 -12.55 -4.91 -9.38
N THR A 92 -13.07 -5.42 -10.48
CA THR A 92 -12.34 -5.45 -11.76
C THR A 92 -12.07 -4.04 -12.27
N ILE A 93 -10.83 -3.79 -12.69
CA ILE A 93 -10.41 -2.53 -13.32
C ILE A 93 -11.15 -2.33 -14.63
N THR A 94 -11.67 -1.13 -14.87
CA THR A 94 -12.39 -0.74 -16.09
C THR A 94 -11.76 0.51 -16.69
N SER A 95 -11.93 0.71 -17.99
CA SER A 95 -11.45 1.90 -18.71
C SER A 95 -12.44 2.29 -19.81
N THR A 96 -12.37 3.55 -20.23
CA THR A 96 -13.08 4.08 -21.41
C THR A 96 -12.71 3.29 -22.67
N ILE A 97 -11.48 2.79 -22.75
CA ILE A 97 -10.99 1.89 -23.81
C ILE A 97 -10.67 0.54 -23.16
N ASP A 98 -11.39 -0.50 -23.53
CA ASP A 98 -11.29 -1.85 -22.93
C ASP A 98 -9.89 -2.46 -23.06
N ASP A 99 -9.17 -2.18 -24.14
CA ASP A 99 -7.81 -2.67 -24.35
C ASP A 99 -6.84 -2.09 -23.29
N VAL A 100 -6.99 -0.81 -22.94
CA VAL A 100 -6.23 -0.18 -21.84
C VAL A 100 -6.50 -0.90 -20.52
N ALA A 101 -7.77 -1.17 -20.19
CA ALA A 101 -8.11 -1.92 -18.99
C ALA A 101 -7.50 -3.33 -19.02
N THR A 102 -7.47 -3.97 -20.18
CA THR A 102 -6.90 -5.31 -20.35
C THR A 102 -5.40 -5.32 -20.08
N ASP A 103 -4.65 -4.35 -20.57
CA ASP A 103 -3.21 -4.27 -20.39
C ASP A 103 -2.84 -3.82 -18.96
N VAL A 104 -3.61 -2.92 -18.37
CA VAL A 104 -3.48 -2.59 -16.95
C VAL A 104 -3.65 -3.84 -16.08
N LYS A 105 -4.68 -4.66 -16.34
CA LYS A 105 -4.90 -5.93 -15.61
C LYS A 105 -3.76 -6.93 -15.75
N LYS A 106 -3.11 -6.99 -16.89
CA LYS A 106 -1.92 -7.85 -17.09
C LYS A 106 -0.76 -7.43 -16.21
N THR A 107 -0.63 -6.13 -15.95
CA THR A 107 0.49 -5.54 -15.19
C THR A 107 0.23 -5.59 -13.69
N VAL A 108 -0.92 -5.09 -13.23
CA VAL A 108 -1.21 -4.91 -11.79
C VAL A 108 -2.14 -5.98 -11.21
N GLY A 109 -2.66 -6.87 -12.05
CA GLY A 109 -3.67 -7.86 -11.69
C GLY A 109 -5.09 -7.39 -11.96
N ASP A 110 -6.03 -8.34 -11.94
CA ASP A 110 -7.43 -8.10 -12.29
C ASP A 110 -8.15 -7.18 -11.29
N LYS A 111 -7.68 -7.17 -10.04
CA LYS A 111 -8.26 -6.40 -8.94
C LYS A 111 -7.19 -5.81 -8.03
N ILE A 112 -7.46 -4.64 -7.52
CA ILE A 112 -6.68 -3.99 -6.46
C ILE A 112 -7.55 -3.88 -5.22
N THR A 113 -7.05 -4.38 -4.07
CA THR A 113 -7.74 -4.27 -2.79
C THR A 113 -7.11 -3.15 -1.97
N PHE A 114 -7.91 -2.15 -1.62
CA PHE A 114 -7.44 -1.05 -0.78
C PHE A 114 -7.40 -1.43 0.70
N VAL A 115 -6.32 -1.06 1.37
CA VAL A 115 -6.07 -1.42 2.76
C VAL A 115 -6.24 -0.24 3.73
N ALA A 116 -6.19 1.00 3.23
CA ALA A 116 -6.43 2.19 4.03
C ALA A 116 -7.93 2.36 4.30
N LYS A 117 -8.27 2.76 5.51
CA LYS A 117 -9.67 3.07 5.86
C LYS A 117 -10.24 4.22 5.02
N ALA A 118 -9.38 5.18 4.63
CA ALA A 118 -9.75 6.32 3.81
C ALA A 118 -10.19 5.93 2.39
N HIS A 119 -9.67 4.82 1.85
CA HIS A 119 -9.90 4.40 0.46
C HIS A 119 -10.84 3.18 0.34
N LYS A 120 -11.13 2.51 1.44
CA LYS A 120 -11.97 1.30 1.43
C LYS A 120 -13.38 1.59 0.90
N GLY A 121 -13.80 0.81 -0.10
CA GLY A 121 -15.09 0.97 -0.79
C GLY A 121 -15.15 2.17 -1.73
N LYS A 122 -14.02 2.82 -2.01
CA LYS A 122 -13.93 3.94 -2.96
C LYS A 122 -13.44 3.51 -4.33
N THR A 123 -13.60 4.39 -5.29
CA THR A 123 -13.07 4.27 -6.64
C THR A 123 -11.99 5.32 -6.86
N ALA A 124 -10.81 4.89 -7.29
CA ALA A 124 -9.79 5.77 -7.84
C ALA A 124 -10.02 5.89 -9.35
N THR A 125 -10.26 7.09 -9.85
CA THR A 125 -10.36 7.37 -11.28
C THR A 125 -9.07 8.05 -11.72
N ILE A 126 -8.33 7.40 -12.59
CA ILE A 126 -7.11 7.89 -13.24
C ILE A 126 -7.54 8.46 -14.59
N THR A 127 -7.23 9.72 -14.83
CA THR A 127 -7.52 10.38 -16.12
C THR A 127 -6.23 10.55 -16.89
N LEU A 128 -6.15 10.01 -18.09
CA LEU A 128 -5.07 10.23 -19.03
C LEU A 128 -5.55 11.24 -20.08
N THR A 129 -4.78 12.30 -20.26
CA THR A 129 -5.10 13.41 -21.15
C THR A 129 -4.12 13.42 -22.33
N TYR A 130 -4.62 13.68 -23.53
CA TYR A 130 -3.79 13.79 -24.71
C TYR A 130 -3.00 15.10 -24.73
N ASP A 131 -1.68 14.99 -24.77
CA ASP A 131 -0.77 16.13 -24.96
C ASP A 131 -0.39 16.27 -26.44
N ALA A 132 -1.00 17.22 -27.12
CA ALA A 132 -0.77 17.48 -28.54
C ALA A 132 0.69 17.90 -28.87
N THR A 133 1.45 18.38 -27.88
CA THR A 133 2.86 18.77 -28.06
C THR A 133 3.77 17.55 -28.10
N LYS A 134 3.42 16.55 -27.34
CA LYS A 134 4.17 15.27 -27.24
C LYS A 134 3.61 14.20 -28.15
N GLU A 135 2.44 14.45 -28.75
CA GLU A 135 1.67 13.45 -29.50
C GLU A 135 1.47 12.16 -28.71
N ALA A 136 1.19 12.28 -27.42
CA ALA A 136 1.08 11.16 -26.47
C ALA A 136 0.06 11.43 -25.38
N TYR A 137 -0.47 10.36 -24.81
CA TYR A 137 -1.26 10.43 -23.58
C TYR A 137 -0.35 10.51 -22.37
N ILE A 138 -0.69 11.38 -21.44
CA ILE A 138 0.02 11.57 -20.18
C ILE A 138 -0.96 11.42 -19.01
N ILE A 139 -0.44 11.01 -17.86
CA ILE A 139 -1.24 10.97 -16.63
C ILE A 139 -1.61 12.40 -16.23
N GLY A 140 -2.90 12.73 -16.31
CA GLY A 140 -3.43 14.05 -15.95
C GLY A 140 -3.72 14.16 -14.46
N SER A 141 -4.71 13.41 -13.98
CA SER A 141 -5.12 13.48 -12.57
C SER A 141 -5.62 12.13 -12.05
N THR A 142 -5.53 11.96 -10.74
CA THR A 142 -6.17 10.86 -10.01
C THR A 142 -7.14 11.42 -9.01
N THR A 143 -8.38 10.96 -9.04
CA THR A 143 -9.44 11.39 -8.11
C THR A 143 -10.03 10.20 -7.37
N TRP A 144 -10.44 10.42 -6.10
CA TRP A 144 -11.06 9.42 -5.24
C TRP A 144 -12.52 9.76 -4.96
N LYS A 145 -13.41 8.84 -5.25
CA LYS A 145 -14.86 8.96 -4.99
C LYS A 145 -15.38 7.86 -4.09
#